data_982663238cce3394acd009be5ec7f726
#
_entry.id   982663238cce3394acd009be5ec7f726
#
_cell.length_a   1.000
_cell.length_b   1.000
_cell.length_c   1.000
_cell.angle_alpha   90.00
_cell.angle_beta   90.00
_cell.angle_gamma   90.00
#
_symmetry.space_group_name_H-M   'P 1'
#
loop_
_entity.id
_entity.type
_entity.pdbx_description
1 polymer ?
#
loop_
_entity_poly.entity_id
_entity_poly.type
_entity_poly.pdbx_seq_one_letter_code
_entity_poly.pdbx_strand_id
1 'polypeptide(L)'
;MNNVSRLPQPTATIDLTFTMLDKCIIDANATVRRFAFAHGVDFTQLEKGGENGVVIEARHFGGEDCKIKFYLTKRGDRRVSISKLKSLAGDGDTVAITMLDGVVVINLTKVDENELNGYLNAMGY
;
A
#
# COMPACT_ATOMS: atom_id res chain seq x y z
N MET A 1 -11.56 0.64 32.42
CA MET A 1 -11.35 1.10 31.05
C MET A 1 -10.26 0.28 30.38
N ASN A 2 -10.60 -0.37 29.33
CA ASN A 2 -9.67 -1.18 28.58
C ASN A 2 -9.07 -0.39 27.42
N ASN A 3 -7.74 -0.29 27.39
CA ASN A 3 -7.03 0.44 26.34
C ASN A 3 -6.52 -0.44 25.21
N VAL A 4 -6.83 -1.73 25.23
CA VAL A 4 -6.36 -2.66 24.19
C VAL A 4 -6.85 -2.24 22.81
N SER A 5 -8.09 -1.75 22.73
CA SER A 5 -8.67 -1.28 21.47
C SER A 5 -7.98 -0.06 20.89
N ARG A 6 -7.10 0.58 21.67
CA ARG A 6 -6.35 1.77 21.23
C ARG A 6 -4.95 1.46 20.73
N LEU A 7 -4.57 0.19 20.72
CA LEU A 7 -3.29 -0.19 20.13
C LEU A 7 -3.29 0.21 18.66
N PRO A 8 -2.20 0.81 18.17
CA PRO A 8 -2.13 1.19 16.76
C PRO A 8 -2.34 -0.02 15.87
N GLN A 9 -3.18 0.14 14.87
CA GLN A 9 -3.30 -0.86 13.83
C GLN A 9 -2.06 -0.80 12.95
N PRO A 10 -1.56 -1.94 12.47
CA PRO A 10 -0.47 -1.92 11.51
C PRO A 10 -0.85 -1.09 10.29
N THR A 11 0.07 -0.25 9.86
CA THR A 11 -0.08 0.56 8.66
C THR A 11 0.98 0.12 7.66
N ALA A 12 0.55 -0.20 6.45
CA ALA A 12 1.48 -0.48 5.36
C ALA A 12 1.81 0.83 4.65
N THR A 13 3.09 1.02 4.33
CA THR A 13 3.54 2.18 3.55
C THR A 13 4.39 1.70 2.40
N ILE A 14 4.15 2.29 1.22
CA ILE A 14 4.87 1.97 0.00
C ILE A 14 5.29 3.29 -0.65
N ASP A 15 6.59 3.48 -0.83
CA ASP A 15 7.10 4.60 -1.61
C ASP A 15 7.11 4.18 -3.07
N LEU A 16 6.26 4.80 -3.86
CA LEU A 16 6.06 4.38 -5.25
C LEU A 16 7.19 4.85 -6.14
N THR A 17 7.64 3.97 -7.01
CA THR A 17 8.61 4.28 -8.05
C THR A 17 7.93 4.20 -9.41
N PHE A 18 8.56 4.83 -10.40
CA PHE A 18 8.08 4.73 -11.79
C PHE A 18 7.93 3.28 -12.23
N THR A 19 8.91 2.44 -11.89
CA THR A 19 8.89 1.01 -12.29
C THR A 19 7.70 0.28 -11.68
N MET A 20 7.39 0.54 -10.41
CA MET A 20 6.22 -0.07 -9.75
C MET A 20 4.93 0.26 -10.49
N LEU A 21 4.77 1.51 -10.90
CA LEU A 21 3.56 1.95 -11.61
C LEU A 21 3.52 1.48 -13.05
N ASP A 22 4.65 1.58 -13.75
CA ASP A 22 4.74 1.21 -15.16
C ASP A 22 4.53 -0.28 -15.37
N LYS A 23 5.20 -1.09 -14.56
CA LYS A 23 5.16 -2.55 -14.66
C LYS A 23 4.04 -3.20 -13.87
N CYS A 24 3.36 -2.44 -13.02
CA CYS A 24 2.37 -2.95 -12.08
C CYS A 24 2.97 -4.03 -11.15
N ILE A 25 4.23 -3.83 -10.76
CA ILE A 25 4.98 -4.75 -9.91
C ILE A 25 5.34 -4.03 -8.62
N ILE A 26 4.73 -4.43 -7.51
CA ILE A 26 4.99 -3.87 -6.19
C ILE A 26 5.38 -5.00 -5.25
N ASP A 27 6.62 -4.98 -4.77
CA ASP A 27 7.07 -5.95 -3.78
C ASP A 27 6.38 -5.68 -2.44
N ALA A 28 5.93 -6.75 -1.80
CA ALA A 28 5.33 -6.67 -0.48
C ALA A 28 6.44 -6.49 0.55
N ASN A 29 6.73 -5.23 0.91
CA ASN A 29 7.74 -4.92 1.91
C ASN A 29 7.29 -5.36 3.31
N ALA A 30 8.15 -5.16 4.31
CA ALA A 30 7.86 -5.62 5.66
C ALA A 30 6.57 -5.01 6.24
N THR A 31 6.30 -3.73 5.95
CA THR A 31 5.08 -3.08 6.44
C THR A 31 3.83 -3.67 5.79
N VAL A 32 3.89 -3.97 4.51
CA VAL A 32 2.78 -4.62 3.78
C VAL A 32 2.53 -6.02 4.34
N ARG A 33 3.60 -6.80 4.54
CA ARG A 33 3.45 -8.16 5.08
C ARG A 33 2.86 -8.16 6.49
N ARG A 34 3.25 -7.19 7.30
CA ARG A 34 2.72 -7.05 8.67
C ARG A 34 1.24 -6.67 8.64
N PHE A 35 0.88 -5.75 7.76
CA PHE A 35 -0.52 -5.37 7.56
C PHE A 35 -1.35 -6.57 7.10
N ALA A 36 -0.86 -7.31 6.10
CA ALA A 36 -1.54 -8.49 5.57
C ALA A 36 -1.75 -9.53 6.68
N PHE A 37 -0.73 -9.80 7.48
CA PHE A 37 -0.82 -10.76 8.58
C PHE A 37 -1.89 -10.37 9.59
N ALA A 38 -2.00 -9.08 9.90
CA ALA A 38 -3.03 -8.57 10.82
C ALA A 38 -4.45 -8.79 10.27
N HIS A 39 -4.57 -8.95 8.95
CA HIS A 39 -5.84 -9.23 8.27
C HIS A 39 -5.99 -10.69 7.88
N GLY A 40 -5.21 -11.58 8.50
CA GLY A 40 -5.33 -13.01 8.27
C GLY A 40 -4.60 -13.54 7.04
N VAL A 41 -3.75 -12.74 6.42
CA VAL A 41 -3.00 -13.16 5.23
C VAL A 41 -1.53 -13.36 5.58
N ASP A 42 -1.11 -14.62 5.60
CA ASP A 42 0.28 -15.00 5.86
C ASP A 42 0.94 -15.41 4.55
N PHE A 43 1.90 -14.62 4.07
CA PHE A 43 2.59 -14.91 2.81
C PHE A 43 3.30 -16.26 2.83
N THR A 44 3.72 -16.75 3.99
CA THR A 44 4.39 -18.06 4.08
C THR A 44 3.43 -19.22 3.80
N GLN A 45 2.13 -18.96 3.88
CA GLN A 45 1.08 -19.97 3.64
C GLN A 45 0.45 -19.84 2.25
N LEU A 46 0.82 -18.81 1.48
CA LEU A 46 0.27 -18.64 0.14
C LEU A 46 0.90 -19.62 -0.84
N GLU A 47 0.10 -20.10 -1.76
CA GLU A 47 0.59 -20.90 -2.88
C GLU A 47 1.17 -20.00 -3.95
N LYS A 48 2.19 -20.49 -4.66
CA LYS A 48 2.81 -19.75 -5.77
C LYS A 48 1.84 -19.58 -6.92
N GLY A 49 1.96 -18.47 -7.62
CA GLY A 49 1.10 -18.09 -8.73
C GLY A 49 0.11 -17.01 -8.32
N GLY A 50 -0.04 -16.01 -9.18
CA GLY A 50 -0.91 -14.86 -8.88
C GLY A 50 -2.38 -15.24 -8.70
N GLU A 51 -2.81 -16.32 -9.32
CA GLU A 51 -4.19 -16.84 -9.21
C GLU A 51 -4.51 -17.36 -7.81
N ASN A 52 -3.50 -17.67 -7.01
CA ASN A 52 -3.67 -18.21 -5.66
C ASN A 52 -3.58 -17.12 -4.58
N GLY A 53 -3.64 -15.87 -4.98
CA GLY A 53 -3.58 -14.75 -4.05
C GLY A 53 -4.85 -14.56 -3.26
N VAL A 54 -4.76 -13.70 -2.24
CA VAL A 54 -5.89 -13.32 -1.40
C VAL A 54 -6.26 -11.87 -1.70
N VAL A 55 -7.53 -11.62 -1.97
CA VAL A 55 -8.06 -10.29 -2.28
C VAL A 55 -8.86 -9.79 -1.09
N ILE A 56 -8.60 -8.56 -0.67
CA ILE A 56 -9.42 -7.88 0.34
C ILE A 56 -10.04 -6.63 -0.27
N GLU A 57 -11.22 -6.29 0.23
CA GLU A 57 -11.90 -5.07 -0.16
C GLU A 57 -11.27 -3.87 0.53
N ALA A 58 -11.17 -2.76 -0.19
CA ALA A 58 -10.59 -1.53 0.31
C ALA A 58 -11.28 -0.33 -0.34
N ARG A 59 -10.89 0.85 0.09
CA ARG A 59 -11.42 2.10 -0.46
C ARG A 59 -10.29 3.11 -0.57
N HIS A 60 -10.19 3.77 -1.71
CA HIS A 60 -9.31 4.92 -1.84
C HIS A 60 -9.86 6.09 -1.04
N PHE A 61 -8.98 6.87 -0.45
CA PHE A 61 -9.38 8.10 0.22
C PHE A 61 -10.06 9.01 -0.79
N GLY A 62 -11.29 9.43 -0.47
CA GLY A 62 -12.14 10.12 -1.45
C GLY A 62 -13.34 9.27 -1.88
N GLY A 63 -13.40 8.01 -1.48
CA GLY A 63 -14.61 7.19 -1.59
C GLY A 63 -14.66 6.19 -2.73
N GLU A 64 -13.60 6.06 -3.53
CA GLU A 64 -13.60 5.10 -4.63
C GLU A 64 -13.23 3.70 -4.12
N ASP A 65 -14.13 2.73 -4.37
CA ASP A 65 -13.89 1.34 -3.97
C ASP A 65 -12.77 0.72 -4.79
N CYS A 66 -11.99 -0.13 -4.14
CA CYS A 66 -10.87 -0.82 -4.78
C CYS A 66 -10.61 -2.16 -4.09
N LYS A 67 -9.63 -2.88 -4.60
CA LYS A 67 -9.24 -4.18 -4.06
C LYS A 67 -7.73 -4.23 -3.90
N ILE A 68 -7.29 -4.89 -2.84
CA ILE A 68 -5.88 -5.17 -2.60
C ILE A 68 -5.70 -6.67 -2.71
N LYS A 69 -4.72 -7.09 -3.49
CA LYS A 69 -4.39 -8.51 -3.66
C LYS A 69 -2.99 -8.76 -3.13
N PHE A 70 -2.87 -9.74 -2.24
CA PHE A 70 -1.60 -10.24 -1.76
C PHE A 70 -1.33 -11.58 -2.43
N TYR A 71 -0.16 -11.74 -3.05
CA TYR A 71 0.11 -12.96 -3.80
C TYR A 71 1.61 -13.26 -3.88
N LEU A 72 1.91 -14.50 -4.25
CA LEU A 72 3.27 -14.90 -4.62
C LEU A 72 3.33 -15.06 -6.14
N THR A 73 4.47 -14.67 -6.73
CA THR A 73 4.73 -15.01 -8.12
C THR A 73 5.03 -16.51 -8.24
N LYS A 74 5.15 -17.01 -9.47
CA LYS A 74 5.51 -18.42 -9.69
C LYS A 74 6.88 -18.76 -9.08
N ARG A 75 7.77 -17.76 -8.97
CA ARG A 75 9.08 -17.94 -8.34
C ARG A 75 9.06 -17.78 -6.82
N GLY A 76 7.93 -17.34 -6.27
CA GLY A 76 7.77 -17.14 -4.84
C GLY A 76 8.05 -15.72 -4.37
N ASP A 77 8.17 -14.75 -5.28
CA ASP A 77 8.32 -13.34 -4.89
C ASP A 77 7.02 -12.84 -4.27
N ARG A 78 7.12 -12.14 -3.15
CA ARG A 78 5.97 -11.59 -2.44
C ARG A 78 5.56 -10.28 -3.08
N ARG A 79 4.28 -10.19 -3.47
CA ARG A 79 3.78 -9.05 -4.22
C ARG A 79 2.45 -8.56 -3.65
N VAL A 80 2.17 -7.27 -3.88
CA VAL A 80 0.88 -6.66 -3.58
C VAL A 80 0.39 -5.94 -4.83
N SER A 81 -0.91 -5.99 -5.07
CA SER A 81 -1.55 -5.29 -6.18
C SER A 81 -2.70 -4.47 -5.62
N ILE A 82 -2.82 -3.24 -6.06
CA ILE A 82 -3.87 -2.32 -5.64
C ILE A 82 -4.59 -1.84 -6.89
N SER A 83 -5.87 -2.14 -6.99
CA SER A 83 -6.63 -1.74 -8.17
C SER A 83 -6.74 -0.21 -8.26
N LYS A 84 -6.77 0.31 -9.47
CA LYS A 84 -6.91 1.74 -9.80
C LYS A 84 -5.72 2.60 -9.35
N LEU A 85 -4.66 2.00 -8.80
CA LEU A 85 -3.53 2.77 -8.30
C LEU A 85 -2.85 3.57 -9.41
N LYS A 86 -2.63 2.96 -10.57
CA LYS A 86 -1.93 3.58 -11.69
C LYS A 86 -2.63 4.85 -12.18
N SER A 87 -3.94 4.91 -12.10
CA SER A 87 -4.71 6.08 -12.53
C SER A 87 -4.71 7.20 -11.49
N LEU A 88 -4.38 6.90 -10.24
CA LEU A 88 -4.48 7.85 -9.13
C LEU A 88 -3.13 8.33 -8.62
N ALA A 89 -2.08 7.54 -8.80
CA ALA A 89 -0.77 7.81 -8.19
C ALA A 89 0.28 8.14 -9.24
N GLY A 90 1.31 8.86 -8.82
CA GLY A 90 2.48 9.17 -9.63
C GLY A 90 3.77 8.73 -8.96
N ASP A 91 4.86 8.83 -9.71
CA ASP A 91 6.20 8.54 -9.23
C ASP A 91 6.53 9.45 -8.04
N GLY A 92 7.07 8.85 -6.98
CA GLY A 92 7.41 9.57 -5.76
C GLY A 92 6.26 9.68 -4.75
N ASP A 93 5.03 9.33 -5.13
CA ASP A 93 3.92 9.32 -4.18
C ASP A 93 4.11 8.19 -3.16
N THR A 94 3.57 8.38 -1.97
CA THR A 94 3.58 7.35 -0.92
C THR A 94 2.16 6.84 -0.72
N VAL A 95 2.02 5.51 -0.71
CA VAL A 95 0.77 4.84 -0.39
C VAL A 95 0.80 4.43 1.07
N ALA A 96 -0.26 4.77 1.81
CA ALA A 96 -0.48 4.26 3.16
C ALA A 96 -1.78 3.45 3.17
N ILE A 97 -1.72 2.25 3.74
CA ILE A 97 -2.87 1.34 3.85
C ILE A 97 -3.17 1.18 5.34
N THR A 98 -4.33 1.63 5.75
CA THR A 98 -4.73 1.58 7.16
C THR A 98 -6.15 1.06 7.32
N MET A 99 -6.49 0.66 8.54
CA MET A 99 -7.86 0.33 8.90
C MET A 99 -8.48 1.54 9.61
N LEU A 100 -9.59 2.05 9.08
CA LEU A 100 -10.37 3.11 9.71
C LEU A 100 -11.81 2.66 9.83
N ASP A 101 -12.33 2.61 11.06
CA ASP A 101 -13.73 2.25 11.33
C ASP A 101 -14.16 0.94 10.65
N GLY A 102 -13.29 -0.06 10.66
CA GLY A 102 -13.58 -1.36 10.06
C GLY A 102 -13.40 -1.42 8.55
N VAL A 103 -12.93 -0.35 7.93
CA VAL A 103 -12.72 -0.28 6.48
C VAL A 103 -11.23 -0.12 6.19
N VAL A 104 -10.72 -0.89 5.25
CA VAL A 104 -9.34 -0.73 4.76
C VAL A 104 -9.32 0.46 3.82
N VAL A 105 -8.51 1.46 4.14
CA VAL A 105 -8.43 2.71 3.39
C VAL A 105 -7.02 2.88 2.83
N ILE A 106 -6.96 3.25 1.57
CA ILE A 106 -5.71 3.57 0.88
C ILE A 106 -5.61 5.08 0.75
N ASN A 107 -4.56 5.65 1.31
CA ASN A 107 -4.31 7.07 1.24
C ASN A 107 -3.04 7.33 0.44
N LEU A 108 -3.10 8.29 -0.48
CA LEU A 108 -1.96 8.71 -1.29
C LEU A 108 -1.46 10.05 -0.77
N THR A 109 -0.19 10.08 -0.39
CA THR A 109 0.50 11.33 -0.08
C THR A 109 1.26 11.74 -1.32
N LYS A 110 0.78 12.78 -1.98
CA LYS A 110 1.40 13.27 -3.21
C LYS A 110 2.55 14.20 -2.90
N VAL A 111 3.55 14.18 -3.75
CA VAL A 111 4.65 15.15 -3.66
C VAL A 111 4.09 16.50 -4.07
N ASP A 112 4.22 17.49 -3.17
CA ASP A 112 3.82 18.87 -3.46
C ASP A 112 5.04 19.60 -4.05
N GLU A 113 4.97 19.89 -5.35
CA GLU A 113 6.06 20.56 -6.06
C GLU A 113 6.32 21.95 -5.51
N ASN A 114 5.28 22.68 -5.11
CA ASN A 114 5.45 24.01 -4.54
C ASN A 114 6.18 23.94 -3.20
N GLU A 115 5.82 22.99 -2.38
CA GLU A 115 6.46 22.76 -1.09
C GLU A 115 7.92 22.34 -1.28
N LEU A 116 8.17 21.44 -2.23
CA LEU A 116 9.52 21.00 -2.57
C LEU A 116 10.36 22.17 -3.08
N ASN A 117 9.83 22.99 -3.98
CA ASN A 117 10.54 24.16 -4.51
C ASN A 117 10.86 25.16 -3.42
N GLY A 118 9.92 25.39 -2.50
CA GLY A 118 10.16 26.27 -1.33
C GLY A 118 11.29 25.73 -0.47
N TYR A 119 11.31 24.43 -0.23
CA TYR A 119 12.37 23.78 0.54
C TYR A 119 13.72 23.91 -0.15
N LEU A 120 13.79 23.64 -1.45
CA LEU A 120 15.01 23.76 -2.22
C LEU A 120 15.52 25.20 -2.25
N ASN A 121 14.65 26.18 -2.42
CA ASN A 121 15.01 27.58 -2.39
C ASN A 121 15.60 28.00 -1.03
N ALA A 122 14.99 27.49 0.05
CA ALA A 122 15.51 27.76 1.40
C ALA A 122 16.90 27.17 1.62
N MET A 123 17.24 26.11 0.88
CA MET A 123 18.56 25.49 0.93
C MET A 123 19.57 26.11 -0.04
N GLY A 124 19.16 27.09 -0.84
CA GLY A 124 20.05 27.80 -1.76
C GLY A 124 20.16 27.19 -3.15
N TYR A 125 19.19 26.39 -3.53
CA TYR A 125 19.13 25.80 -4.87
C TYR A 125 18.32 26.67 -5.82
#